data_b549a75d1f49adcfa7456ba678f46e37
#
_entry.id   b549a75d1f49adcfa7456ba678f46e37
#
_cell.length_a   1.000
_cell.length_b   1.000
_cell.length_c   1.000
_cell.angle_alpha   90.00
_cell.angle_beta   90.00
_cell.angle_gamma   90.00
#
_symmetry.space_group_name_H-M   'P 1'
#
loop_
_entity.id
_entity.type
_entity.pdbx_description
1 polymer ?
#
loop_
_entity_poly.entity_id
_entity_poly.type
_entity_poly.pdbx_seq_one_letter_code
_entity_poly.pdbx_strand_id
1 'polypeptide(L)'
;FSGAKKSWGYLGQHRLFCIDWEDLQMAWYPLQGYRVVDFGSAWAGPQMAHIVADMGAEVIKVESRNRIDYGRLGGAASAKDLLTKTPEAIAATAPDRLELNPVFHLLNRGKKGITVDFTKHQGADLIRELIRRSDVVADNFTPGVLDKYGLGYESLAAIKPDIIVVSLCFAGHTGPLKGTRGY
;
A
#
# COMPACT_ATOMS: atom_id res chain seq x y z
N PHE A 1 -5.61 -12.66 30.42
CA PHE A 1 -5.74 -14.05 29.92
C PHE A 1 -6.96 -14.67 30.58
N SER A 2 -8.15 -14.48 30.01
CA SER A 2 -9.39 -15.16 30.42
C SER A 2 -9.56 -16.38 29.52
N GLY A 3 -9.68 -17.57 30.13
CA GLY A 3 -9.59 -18.86 29.48
C GLY A 3 -10.59 -19.11 28.37
N ALA A 4 -10.10 -19.30 27.16
CA ALA A 4 -10.83 -19.90 26.06
C ALA A 4 -11.24 -21.33 26.46
N LYS A 5 -12.53 -21.63 26.44
CA LYS A 5 -13.04 -22.99 26.67
C LYS A 5 -12.66 -23.84 25.45
N LYS A 6 -11.66 -24.71 25.65
CA LYS A 6 -11.28 -25.70 24.63
C LYS A 6 -12.38 -26.77 24.56
N SER A 7 -13.19 -26.76 23.51
CA SER A 7 -14.09 -27.87 23.23
C SER A 7 -13.35 -28.91 22.38
N TRP A 8 -13.48 -30.19 22.73
CA TRP A 8 -12.92 -31.31 21.99
C TRP A 8 -14.07 -32.08 21.33
N GLY A 9 -14.01 -32.20 20.02
CA GLY A 9 -14.90 -33.05 19.26
C GLY A 9 -14.21 -34.37 18.90
N TYR A 10 -14.99 -35.43 18.69
CA TYR A 10 -14.51 -36.72 18.20
C TYR A 10 -15.10 -37.02 16.82
N LEU A 11 -14.28 -37.38 15.86
CA LEU A 11 -14.68 -37.98 14.61
C LEU A 11 -14.04 -39.36 14.54
N GLY A 12 -14.81 -40.40 14.86
CA GLY A 12 -14.30 -41.78 15.00
C GLY A 12 -13.33 -41.89 16.20
N GLN A 13 -12.15 -42.45 15.97
CA GLN A 13 -11.11 -42.62 16.99
C GLN A 13 -10.14 -41.43 17.09
N HIS A 14 -10.32 -40.38 16.30
CA HIS A 14 -9.41 -39.24 16.27
C HIS A 14 -9.93 -38.06 17.08
N ARG A 15 -9.08 -37.48 17.89
CA ARG A 15 -9.34 -36.23 18.61
C ARG A 15 -9.18 -35.07 17.62
N LEU A 16 -10.27 -34.34 17.36
CA LEU A 16 -10.22 -33.12 16.55
C LEU A 16 -10.21 -31.90 17.47
N PHE A 17 -9.34 -30.98 17.18
CA PHE A 17 -9.34 -29.65 17.80
C PHE A 17 -10.41 -28.80 17.12
N CYS A 18 -11.55 -28.58 17.76
CA CYS A 18 -12.55 -27.65 17.30
C CYS A 18 -12.23 -26.27 17.86
N ILE A 19 -11.90 -25.35 16.96
CA ILE A 19 -11.81 -23.92 17.31
C ILE A 19 -13.23 -23.38 17.17
N ASP A 20 -13.77 -22.80 18.23
CA ASP A 20 -15.09 -22.18 18.21
C ASP A 20 -15.07 -21.01 17.21
N TRP A 21 -16.14 -20.82 16.45
CA TRP A 21 -16.26 -19.73 15.47
C TRP A 21 -16.10 -18.34 16.11
N GLU A 22 -16.52 -18.21 17.37
CA GLU A 22 -16.33 -17.00 18.17
C GLU A 22 -14.86 -16.74 18.51
N ASP A 23 -14.06 -17.80 18.72
CA ASP A 23 -12.61 -17.70 18.94
C ASP A 23 -11.88 -17.29 17.66
N LEU A 24 -12.39 -17.66 16.48
CA LEU A 24 -11.86 -17.21 15.18
C LEU A 24 -12.17 -15.74 14.89
N GLN A 25 -13.29 -15.21 15.39
CA GLN A 25 -13.62 -13.77 15.29
C GLN A 25 -12.74 -12.92 16.23
N MET A 26 -12.13 -13.51 17.22
CA MET A 26 -11.13 -12.90 18.11
C MET A 26 -9.69 -13.09 17.58
N ALA A 27 -9.53 -13.41 16.30
CA ALA A 27 -8.22 -13.47 15.69
C ALA A 27 -7.56 -12.08 15.80
N TRP A 28 -6.68 -11.95 16.77
CA TRP A 28 -5.91 -10.75 16.99
C TRP A 28 -4.85 -10.64 15.90
N TYR A 29 -5.02 -9.64 15.03
CA TYR A 29 -4.03 -9.34 13.99
C TYR A 29 -2.93 -8.45 14.58
N PRO A 30 -1.65 -8.77 14.35
CA PRO A 30 -0.51 -8.04 14.94
C PRO A 30 -0.51 -6.55 14.69
N LEU A 31 -1.07 -6.10 13.55
CA LEU A 31 -1.12 -4.70 13.14
C LEU A 31 -2.52 -4.10 13.19
N GLN A 32 -3.45 -4.76 13.90
CA GLN A 32 -4.79 -4.22 14.09
C GLN A 32 -4.74 -2.88 14.84
N GLY A 33 -5.42 -1.88 14.32
CA GLY A 33 -5.45 -0.52 14.88
C GLY A 33 -4.42 0.44 14.29
N TYR A 34 -3.42 -0.06 13.56
CA TYR A 34 -2.49 0.79 12.81
C TYR A 34 -3.02 1.17 11.45
N ARG A 35 -2.72 2.39 11.02
CA ARG A 35 -3.07 2.91 9.69
C ARG A 35 -1.84 3.26 8.89
N VAL A 36 -1.80 2.80 7.63
CA VAL A 36 -0.72 3.00 6.68
C VAL A 36 -1.23 3.80 5.48
N VAL A 37 -0.54 4.88 5.12
CA VAL A 37 -0.76 5.61 3.86
C VAL A 37 0.24 5.08 2.84
N ASP A 38 -0.24 4.43 1.79
CA ASP A 38 0.56 3.75 0.78
C ASP A 38 0.59 4.55 -0.53
N PHE A 39 1.76 5.13 -0.86
CA PHE A 39 2.05 5.76 -2.15
C PHE A 39 2.75 4.80 -3.12
N GLY A 40 2.92 3.55 -2.74
CA GLY A 40 3.63 2.55 -3.53
C GLY A 40 3.02 2.33 -4.91
N SER A 41 3.86 2.06 -5.89
CA SER A 41 3.46 1.76 -7.26
C SER A 41 4.25 0.57 -7.80
N ALA A 42 3.72 -0.09 -8.81
CA ALA A 42 4.27 -1.25 -9.50
C ALA A 42 4.38 -2.50 -8.63
N TRP A 43 5.48 -2.71 -7.90
CA TRP A 43 5.73 -3.97 -7.20
C TRP A 43 6.10 -3.82 -5.73
N ALA A 44 7.29 -3.36 -5.40
CA ALA A 44 7.86 -3.44 -4.05
C ALA A 44 7.05 -2.71 -2.98
N GLY A 45 6.62 -1.47 -3.24
CA GLY A 45 5.76 -0.70 -2.33
C GLY A 45 4.41 -1.39 -2.11
N PRO A 46 3.64 -1.67 -3.19
CA PRO A 46 2.38 -2.38 -3.07
C PRO A 46 2.50 -3.75 -2.37
N GLN A 47 3.57 -4.50 -2.63
CA GLN A 47 3.80 -5.81 -1.99
C GLN A 47 4.00 -5.69 -0.48
N MET A 48 4.83 -4.76 -0.04
CA MET A 48 5.01 -4.50 1.40
C MET A 48 3.69 -4.08 2.04
N ALA A 49 2.97 -3.15 1.41
CA ALA A 49 1.74 -2.61 1.95
C ALA A 49 0.60 -3.64 2.04
N HIS A 50 0.50 -4.61 1.09
CA HIS A 50 -0.52 -5.64 1.22
C HIS A 50 -0.20 -6.66 2.32
N ILE A 51 1.09 -6.95 2.57
CA ILE A 51 1.49 -7.83 3.67
C ILE A 51 1.04 -7.25 5.01
N VAL A 52 1.26 -5.96 5.25
CA VAL A 52 0.81 -5.32 6.48
C VAL A 52 -0.72 -5.20 6.56
N ALA A 53 -1.42 -5.12 5.42
CA ALA A 53 -2.88 -5.22 5.38
C ALA A 53 -3.36 -6.62 5.79
N ASP A 54 -2.72 -7.69 5.31
CA ASP A 54 -3.01 -9.07 5.71
C ASP A 54 -2.74 -9.30 7.22
N MET A 55 -1.84 -8.52 7.81
CA MET A 55 -1.56 -8.51 9.25
C MET A 55 -2.54 -7.63 10.06
N GLY A 56 -3.55 -7.07 9.43
CA GLY A 56 -4.65 -6.34 10.08
C GLY A 56 -4.52 -4.81 10.09
N ALA A 57 -3.50 -4.23 9.49
CA ALA A 57 -3.40 -2.78 9.34
C ALA A 57 -4.47 -2.24 8.37
N GLU A 58 -5.01 -1.06 8.66
CA GLU A 58 -5.80 -0.32 7.69
C GLU A 58 -4.85 0.36 6.69
N VAL A 59 -4.78 -0.16 5.47
CA VAL A 59 -3.93 0.40 4.42
C VAL A 59 -4.75 1.24 3.46
N ILE A 60 -4.36 2.51 3.28
CA ILE A 60 -4.99 3.46 2.38
C ILE A 60 -4.03 3.75 1.23
N LYS A 61 -4.34 3.18 0.06
CA LYS A 61 -3.59 3.40 -1.17
C LYS A 61 -3.98 4.73 -1.81
N VAL A 62 -2.96 5.57 -2.05
CA VAL A 62 -3.12 6.88 -2.70
C VAL A 62 -2.74 6.78 -4.17
N GLU A 63 -3.67 7.07 -5.05
CA GLU A 63 -3.45 7.18 -6.49
C GLU A 63 -4.01 8.52 -7.01
N SER A 64 -3.64 8.91 -8.22
CA SER A 64 -4.32 10.00 -8.93
C SER A 64 -4.59 9.60 -10.39
N ARG A 65 -5.50 10.30 -11.05
CA ARG A 65 -5.77 10.07 -12.49
C ARG A 65 -4.55 10.35 -13.37
N ASN A 66 -3.67 11.25 -12.92
CA ASN A 66 -2.45 11.63 -13.62
C ASN A 66 -1.24 10.78 -13.19
N ARG A 67 -1.41 9.92 -12.18
CA ARG A 67 -0.38 9.05 -11.65
C ARG A 67 -1.02 7.79 -11.07
N ILE A 68 -1.49 6.95 -11.98
CA ILE A 68 -2.04 5.63 -11.66
C ILE A 68 -0.91 4.66 -11.31
N ASP A 69 -1.23 3.62 -10.55
CA ASP A 69 -0.29 2.56 -10.27
C ASP A 69 0.13 1.84 -11.56
N TYR A 70 1.43 1.71 -11.79
CA TYR A 70 1.98 0.97 -12.94
C TYR A 70 1.48 -0.47 -13.00
N GLY A 71 1.15 -1.08 -11.85
CA GLY A 71 0.55 -2.40 -11.78
C GLY A 71 -0.76 -2.51 -12.57
N ARG A 72 -1.53 -1.43 -12.71
CA ARG A 72 -2.77 -1.41 -13.51
C ARG A 72 -2.51 -1.53 -15.02
N LEU A 73 -1.35 -1.07 -15.48
CA LEU A 73 -1.04 -1.00 -16.92
C LEU A 73 -0.86 -2.37 -17.56
N GLY A 74 -0.48 -3.40 -16.82
CA GLY A 74 -0.29 -4.75 -17.35
C GLY A 74 -1.53 -5.38 -17.96
N GLY A 75 -2.74 -4.91 -17.60
CA GLY A 75 -4.00 -5.31 -18.24
C GLY A 75 -4.37 -4.49 -19.47
N ALA A 76 -3.80 -3.28 -19.61
CA ALA A 76 -4.19 -2.29 -20.62
C ALA A 76 -3.17 -2.09 -21.73
N ALA A 77 -1.91 -2.50 -21.53
CA ALA A 77 -0.80 -2.21 -22.42
C ALA A 77 -0.10 -3.47 -22.95
N SER A 78 0.34 -3.41 -24.19
CA SER A 78 1.33 -4.36 -24.72
C SER A 78 2.74 -4.02 -24.22
N ALA A 79 3.68 -4.96 -24.33
CA ALA A 79 5.08 -4.69 -24.01
C ALA A 79 5.65 -3.50 -24.81
N LYS A 80 5.22 -3.32 -26.06
CA LYS A 80 5.58 -2.16 -26.89
C LYS A 80 5.03 -0.86 -26.32
N ASP A 81 3.78 -0.86 -25.87
CA ASP A 81 3.16 0.35 -25.30
C ASP A 81 3.88 0.80 -24.03
N LEU A 82 4.28 -0.14 -23.16
CA LEU A 82 5.04 0.15 -21.93
C LEU A 82 6.40 0.79 -22.22
N LEU A 83 6.99 0.51 -23.38
CA LEU A 83 8.27 1.07 -23.79
C LEU A 83 8.16 2.40 -24.54
N THR A 84 7.01 2.69 -25.14
CA THR A 84 6.87 3.82 -26.09
C THR A 84 5.85 4.88 -25.68
N LYS A 85 4.97 4.58 -24.71
CA LYS A 85 3.89 5.49 -24.28
C LYS A 85 4.03 5.84 -22.81
N THR A 86 3.51 7.00 -22.42
CA THR A 86 3.40 7.35 -21.01
C THR A 86 2.25 6.56 -20.34
N PRO A 87 2.32 6.36 -19.02
CA PRO A 87 1.25 5.68 -18.28
C PRO A 87 -0.14 6.29 -18.51
N GLU A 88 -0.20 7.63 -18.58
CA GLU A 88 -1.44 8.37 -18.79
C GLU A 88 -2.01 8.11 -20.19
N ALA A 89 -1.15 8.05 -21.21
CA ALA A 89 -1.55 7.73 -22.57
C ALA A 89 -2.08 6.30 -22.70
N ILE A 90 -1.47 5.35 -22.00
CA ILE A 90 -1.95 3.96 -21.94
C ILE A 90 -3.31 3.90 -21.24
N ALA A 91 -3.45 4.55 -20.09
CA ALA A 91 -4.70 4.61 -19.35
C ALA A 91 -5.85 5.20 -20.17
N ALA A 92 -5.56 6.26 -20.95
CA ALA A 92 -6.56 6.91 -21.81
C ALA A 92 -7.01 6.01 -22.99
N THR A 93 -6.14 5.11 -23.48
CA THR A 93 -6.51 4.23 -24.62
C THR A 93 -7.33 3.01 -24.20
N ALA A 94 -7.26 2.59 -22.96
CA ALA A 94 -7.95 1.39 -22.48
C ALA A 94 -8.41 1.51 -21.01
N PRO A 95 -9.24 2.51 -20.67
CA PRO A 95 -9.61 2.78 -19.28
C PRO A 95 -10.31 1.60 -18.62
N ASP A 96 -11.16 0.89 -19.37
CA ASP A 96 -11.92 -0.27 -18.86
C ASP A 96 -11.04 -1.49 -18.53
N ARG A 97 -9.79 -1.48 -19.00
CA ARG A 97 -8.83 -2.59 -18.78
C ARG A 97 -7.87 -2.35 -17.60
N LEU A 98 -7.90 -1.18 -17.00
CA LEU A 98 -7.02 -0.83 -15.86
C LEU A 98 -7.30 -1.71 -14.62
N GLU A 99 -8.51 -2.25 -14.51
CA GLU A 99 -8.91 -3.13 -13.41
C GLU A 99 -8.72 -4.63 -13.73
N LEU A 100 -8.19 -4.97 -14.92
CA LEU A 100 -8.11 -6.38 -15.34
C LEU A 100 -6.78 -7.06 -15.00
N ASN A 101 -5.78 -6.33 -14.49
CA ASN A 101 -4.50 -6.95 -14.17
C ASN A 101 -4.56 -7.74 -12.86
N PRO A 102 -4.45 -9.08 -12.88
CA PRO A 102 -4.47 -9.89 -11.68
C PRO A 102 -3.31 -9.59 -10.72
N VAL A 103 -2.16 -9.13 -11.23
CA VAL A 103 -1.01 -8.72 -10.42
C VAL A 103 -1.34 -7.48 -9.60
N PHE A 104 -2.06 -6.49 -10.18
CA PHE A 104 -2.52 -5.34 -9.44
C PHE A 104 -3.40 -5.76 -8.26
N HIS A 105 -4.37 -6.64 -8.48
CA HIS A 105 -5.25 -7.12 -7.43
C HIS A 105 -4.51 -7.93 -6.36
N LEU A 106 -3.57 -8.77 -6.78
CA LEU A 106 -2.73 -9.55 -5.86
C LEU A 106 -1.96 -8.63 -4.90
N LEU A 107 -1.32 -7.57 -5.43
CA LEU A 107 -0.47 -6.65 -4.66
C LEU A 107 -1.25 -5.57 -3.90
N ASN A 108 -2.56 -5.45 -4.14
CA ASN A 108 -3.38 -4.41 -3.50
C ASN A 108 -4.60 -4.97 -2.75
N ARG A 109 -4.63 -6.28 -2.49
CA ARG A 109 -5.69 -6.87 -1.68
C ARG A 109 -5.70 -6.30 -0.26
N GLY A 110 -6.87 -6.21 0.33
CA GLY A 110 -7.04 -5.69 1.69
C GLY A 110 -6.90 -4.17 1.86
N LYS A 111 -6.53 -3.44 0.80
CA LYS A 111 -6.36 -2.00 0.83
C LYS A 111 -7.64 -1.25 0.50
N LYS A 112 -7.78 -0.05 1.06
CA LYS A 112 -8.75 0.96 0.65
C LYS A 112 -8.09 1.92 -0.33
N GLY A 113 -8.73 2.22 -1.47
CA GLY A 113 -8.20 3.16 -2.46
C GLY A 113 -8.77 4.56 -2.29
N ILE A 114 -7.93 5.58 -2.42
CA ILE A 114 -8.37 6.98 -2.58
C ILE A 114 -7.71 7.59 -3.81
N THR A 115 -8.42 8.49 -4.47
CA THR A 115 -7.91 9.23 -5.63
C THR A 115 -7.66 10.69 -5.24
N VAL A 116 -6.37 11.04 -5.06
CA VAL A 116 -5.92 12.39 -4.69
C VAL A 116 -4.67 12.76 -5.47
N ASP A 117 -4.68 13.89 -6.15
CA ASP A 117 -3.49 14.44 -6.79
C ASP A 117 -2.68 15.28 -5.79
N PHE A 118 -1.76 14.63 -5.08
CA PHE A 118 -0.89 15.29 -4.10
C PHE A 118 0.17 16.21 -4.73
N THR A 119 0.28 16.28 -6.05
CA THR A 119 1.14 17.27 -6.71
C THR A 119 0.52 18.67 -6.70
N LYS A 120 -0.78 18.76 -6.41
CA LYS A 120 -1.51 20.01 -6.19
C LYS A 120 -1.54 20.35 -4.71
N HIS A 121 -1.48 21.65 -4.39
CA HIS A 121 -1.46 22.13 -3.01
C HIS A 121 -2.63 21.57 -2.19
N GLN A 122 -3.85 21.66 -2.68
CA GLN A 122 -5.04 21.14 -2.02
C GLN A 122 -4.98 19.63 -1.78
N GLY A 123 -4.46 18.88 -2.77
CA GLY A 123 -4.27 17.42 -2.63
C GLY A 123 -3.21 17.07 -1.58
N ALA A 124 -2.09 17.81 -1.56
CA ALA A 124 -1.07 17.64 -0.53
C ALA A 124 -1.61 17.96 0.88
N ASP A 125 -2.47 18.97 1.02
CA ASP A 125 -3.09 19.30 2.32
C ASP A 125 -4.04 18.20 2.80
N LEU A 126 -4.85 17.63 1.90
CA LEU A 126 -5.69 16.48 2.23
C LEU A 126 -4.86 15.26 2.68
N ILE A 127 -3.74 15.01 2.01
CA ILE A 127 -2.82 13.94 2.39
C ILE A 127 -2.20 14.21 3.76
N ARG A 128 -1.77 15.43 4.06
CA ARG A 128 -1.24 15.79 5.40
C ARG A 128 -2.29 15.56 6.49
N GLU A 129 -3.56 15.91 6.22
CA GLU A 129 -4.65 15.66 7.18
C GLU A 129 -4.88 14.14 7.39
N LEU A 130 -4.80 13.34 6.34
CA LEU A 130 -4.85 11.88 6.45
C LEU A 130 -3.67 11.35 7.28
N ILE A 131 -2.46 11.86 7.04
CA ILE A 131 -1.23 11.43 7.74
C ILE A 131 -1.29 11.77 9.24
N ARG A 132 -1.88 12.89 9.65
CA ARG A 132 -2.11 13.18 11.08
C ARG A 132 -2.84 12.08 11.82
N ARG A 133 -3.65 11.30 11.12
CA ARG A 133 -4.46 10.20 11.64
C ARG A 133 -3.91 8.83 11.27
N SER A 134 -2.66 8.76 10.84
CA SER A 134 -2.01 7.54 10.38
C SER A 134 -0.70 7.32 11.15
N ASP A 135 -0.24 6.09 11.17
CA ASP A 135 0.95 5.69 11.93
C ASP A 135 2.16 5.50 11.00
N VAL A 136 1.91 5.13 9.76
CA VAL A 136 2.97 4.81 8.79
C VAL A 136 2.67 5.48 7.45
N VAL A 137 3.71 6.00 6.81
CA VAL A 137 3.71 6.40 5.39
C VAL A 137 4.68 5.50 4.65
N ALA A 138 4.24 4.96 3.53
CA ALA A 138 5.04 4.05 2.72
C ALA A 138 5.11 4.51 1.27
N ASP A 139 6.30 4.45 0.68
CA ASP A 139 6.51 4.75 -0.73
C ASP A 139 7.63 3.88 -1.33
N ASN A 140 7.72 3.84 -2.67
CA ASN A 140 8.85 3.31 -3.39
C ASN A 140 9.32 4.24 -4.51
N PHE A 141 9.21 5.54 -4.27
CA PHE A 141 9.70 6.56 -5.19
C PHE A 141 11.22 6.74 -5.10
N THR A 142 11.77 7.39 -6.11
CA THR A 142 13.14 7.90 -6.02
C THR A 142 13.22 8.94 -4.91
N PRO A 143 14.32 8.98 -4.12
CA PRO A 143 14.51 9.95 -3.05
C PRO A 143 14.23 11.39 -3.49
N GLY A 144 13.59 12.17 -2.62
CA GLY A 144 13.24 13.55 -2.88
C GLY A 144 11.94 13.78 -3.65
N VAL A 145 11.24 12.72 -4.09
CA VAL A 145 9.94 12.89 -4.79
C VAL A 145 8.87 13.44 -3.85
N LEU A 146 8.69 12.85 -2.69
CA LEU A 146 7.71 13.31 -1.71
C LEU A 146 8.11 14.66 -1.07
N ASP A 147 9.41 14.92 -0.91
CA ASP A 147 9.93 16.17 -0.36
C ASP A 147 9.48 17.40 -1.17
N LYS A 148 9.40 17.28 -2.51
CA LYS A 148 8.94 18.36 -3.40
C LYS A 148 7.53 18.84 -3.09
N TYR A 149 6.73 18.00 -2.46
CA TYR A 149 5.33 18.29 -2.13
C TYR A 149 5.10 18.50 -0.64
N GLY A 150 6.17 18.61 0.15
CA GLY A 150 6.10 18.73 1.59
C GLY A 150 5.51 17.48 2.27
N LEU A 151 5.79 16.31 1.70
CA LEU A 151 5.40 14.99 2.19
C LEU A 151 6.64 14.13 2.51
N GLY A 152 7.84 14.71 2.56
CA GLY A 152 9.05 14.04 3.03
C GLY A 152 9.08 13.97 4.56
N TYR A 153 9.99 13.14 5.09
CA TYR A 153 10.08 12.81 6.51
C TYR A 153 10.08 14.05 7.43
N GLU A 154 10.94 15.05 7.18
CA GLU A 154 11.04 16.23 8.01
C GLU A 154 9.72 17.00 8.12
N SER A 155 9.01 17.13 6.98
CA SER A 155 7.71 17.81 6.94
C SER A 155 6.64 17.01 7.65
N LEU A 156 6.67 15.67 7.55
CA LEU A 156 5.70 14.79 8.19
C LEU A 156 5.96 14.68 9.69
N ALA A 157 7.21 14.58 10.13
CA ALA A 157 7.59 14.56 11.54
C ALA A 157 7.21 15.87 12.27
N ALA A 158 7.22 17.00 11.55
CA ALA A 158 6.77 18.28 12.11
C ALA A 158 5.28 18.30 12.44
N ILE A 159 4.45 17.54 11.71
CA ILE A 159 3.00 17.47 11.94
C ILE A 159 2.55 16.24 12.75
N LYS A 160 3.36 15.19 12.78
CA LYS A 160 3.17 13.98 13.56
C LYS A 160 4.53 13.40 13.97
N PRO A 161 5.04 13.76 15.16
CA PRO A 161 6.41 13.42 15.59
C PRO A 161 6.70 11.91 15.69
N ASP A 162 5.68 11.09 15.87
CA ASP A 162 5.75 9.64 15.98
C ASP A 162 5.49 8.91 14.65
N ILE A 163 5.45 9.64 13.52
CA ILE A 163 5.23 9.04 12.20
C ILE A 163 6.39 8.13 11.79
N ILE A 164 6.07 6.97 11.27
CA ILE A 164 7.04 6.06 10.66
C ILE A 164 7.00 6.26 9.15
N VAL A 165 8.14 6.54 8.51
CA VAL A 165 8.24 6.64 7.05
C VAL A 165 9.10 5.50 6.52
N VAL A 166 8.52 4.70 5.62
CA VAL A 166 9.15 3.56 4.98
C VAL A 166 9.30 3.85 3.49
N SER A 167 10.53 4.05 3.03
CA SER A 167 10.82 4.30 1.61
C SER A 167 11.64 3.16 1.02
N LEU A 168 11.08 2.47 0.02
CA LEU A 168 11.67 1.32 -0.65
C LEU A 168 12.38 1.76 -1.94
N CYS A 169 13.39 2.63 -1.82
CA CYS A 169 14.14 3.12 -2.96
C CYS A 169 15.09 2.05 -3.51
N PHE A 170 15.23 1.96 -4.84
CA PHE A 170 16.05 0.96 -5.51
C PHE A 170 17.50 0.90 -4.99
N ALA A 171 18.15 2.05 -4.86
CA ALA A 171 19.55 2.14 -4.42
C ALA A 171 19.70 2.85 -3.05
N GLY A 172 18.62 2.97 -2.29
CA GLY A 172 18.61 3.67 -0.99
C GLY A 172 18.59 5.19 -1.10
N HIS A 173 18.57 5.87 0.05
CA HIS A 173 18.46 7.32 0.15
C HIS A 173 19.81 8.06 0.03
N THR A 174 20.92 7.37 0.21
CA THR A 174 22.27 7.94 0.26
C THR A 174 23.20 7.30 -0.78
N GLY A 175 24.36 7.90 -1.00
CA GLY A 175 25.35 7.38 -1.92
C GLY A 175 25.16 7.82 -3.38
N PRO A 176 26.13 7.48 -4.26
CA PRO A 176 26.20 7.98 -5.64
C PRO A 176 25.05 7.48 -6.52
N LEU A 177 24.47 6.33 -6.19
CA LEU A 177 23.38 5.71 -6.97
C LEU A 177 21.97 6.07 -6.48
N LYS A 178 21.83 6.92 -5.46
CA LYS A 178 20.52 7.27 -4.86
C LYS A 178 19.46 7.74 -5.87
N GLY A 179 19.87 8.31 -7.00
CA GLY A 179 18.98 8.77 -8.06
C GLY A 179 18.57 7.71 -9.08
N THR A 180 19.10 6.47 -8.95
CA THR A 180 18.78 5.38 -9.88
C THR A 180 17.33 4.96 -9.73
N ARG A 181 16.64 4.86 -10.88
CA ARG A 181 15.26 4.38 -10.91
C ARG A 181 15.25 2.86 -11.02
N GLY A 182 14.41 2.20 -10.25
CA GLY A 182 14.25 0.75 -10.28
C GLY A 182 13.37 0.27 -11.42
N TYR A 183 12.44 1.11 -11.89
CA TYR A 183 11.51 0.84 -12.99
C TYR A 183 11.21 2.14 -13.74
#